data_182c60ce9fd07202f051e148c9efb50f
#
_entry.id   182c60ce9fd07202f051e148c9efb50f
#
_cell.length_a   1.000
_cell.length_b   1.000
_cell.length_c   1.000
_cell.angle_alpha   90.00
_cell.angle_beta   90.00
_cell.angle_gamma   90.00
#
_symmetry.space_group_name_H-M   'P 1'
#
loop_
_entity.id
_entity.type
_entity.pdbx_description
1 polymer ?
#
loop_
_entity_poly.entity_id
_entity_poly.type
_entity_poly.pdbx_seq_one_letter_code
_entity_poly.pdbx_strand_id
1 'polypeptide(L)'
;MSFFSIIIPIYNNKEKEMADCFASISQQQYKDFEVIVIDDGSNETCARNIDRLSKRFFTRYRVIHTVNNGVSKARNLGIKYAVGNYITFVDGDDIICPCMLMDAYQVLQKYDLDILYGMLQSVKEDKLNCSRLVNIAYKKYLFSTADLLDIEGLEELYCHMFDISQSRFKCGKGYVSRGPIAKMVKKSLAERNLFDEKLAFGEDEEWNLRLLSNPIRAGVIKKLWYYYIQRKDSTLHRFRTDFIKKHEERLSAMWKYVKDKKTECCYLNESLHVLKDLLPNYYFSEFYQGSMKGAFIEYHSLLKQFPWSAGCNVNNIIYLSVKGKVLYILFKK
;
A
#
# COMPACT_ATOMS: atom_id res chain seq x y z
N MET A 1 -7.11 -1.10 27.80
CA MET A 1 -6.61 -0.47 26.54
C MET A 1 -6.69 -1.51 25.48
N SER A 2 -7.02 -1.16 24.22
CA SER A 2 -7.02 -2.12 23.11
C SER A 2 -5.60 -2.55 22.74
N PHE A 3 -5.42 -3.80 22.30
CA PHE A 3 -4.12 -4.24 21.79
C PHE A 3 -3.87 -3.71 20.36
N PHE A 4 -4.92 -3.71 19.52
CA PHE A 4 -4.87 -3.18 18.16
C PHE A 4 -5.80 -2.00 17.95
N SER A 5 -5.37 -1.04 17.12
CA SER A 5 -6.23 -0.01 16.52
C SER A 5 -6.30 -0.24 15.01
N ILE A 6 -7.52 -0.44 14.50
CA ILE A 6 -7.79 -0.54 13.07
C ILE A 6 -8.23 0.83 12.58
N ILE A 7 -7.46 1.42 11.66
CA ILE A 7 -7.73 2.75 11.11
C ILE A 7 -8.29 2.58 9.70
N ILE A 8 -9.46 3.17 9.45
CA ILE A 8 -10.19 3.06 8.19
C ILE A 8 -10.41 4.46 7.60
N PRO A 9 -9.58 4.92 6.66
CA PRO A 9 -9.86 6.14 5.91
C PRO A 9 -10.99 5.86 4.91
N ILE A 10 -11.98 6.77 4.81
CA ILE A 10 -13.13 6.67 3.90
C ILE A 10 -13.32 7.99 3.19
N TYR A 11 -13.55 7.93 1.87
CA TYR A 11 -13.98 9.05 1.07
C TYR A 11 -14.93 8.60 -0.04
N ASN A 12 -16.22 8.90 0.10
CA ASN A 12 -17.27 8.59 -0.88
C ASN A 12 -17.34 7.11 -1.31
N ASN A 13 -16.98 6.17 -0.40
CA ASN A 13 -17.15 4.74 -0.66
C ASN A 13 -18.63 4.36 -0.77
N LYS A 14 -18.92 3.34 -1.59
CA LYS A 14 -20.28 2.81 -1.72
C LYS A 14 -20.69 2.08 -0.42
N GLU A 15 -21.97 2.17 -0.07
CA GLU A 15 -22.50 1.53 1.15
C GLU A 15 -22.17 0.04 1.23
N LYS A 16 -22.32 -0.69 0.11
CA LYS A 16 -22.03 -2.13 0.04
C LYS A 16 -20.56 -2.42 0.33
N GLU A 17 -19.64 -1.63 -0.23
CA GLU A 17 -18.20 -1.79 -0.03
C GLU A 17 -17.85 -1.64 1.45
N MET A 18 -18.32 -0.56 2.08
CA MET A 18 -18.14 -0.32 3.52
C MET A 18 -18.77 -1.43 4.36
N ALA A 19 -19.96 -1.91 4.00
CA ALA A 19 -20.62 -2.98 4.74
C ALA A 19 -19.84 -4.30 4.68
N ASP A 20 -19.29 -4.66 3.53
CA ASP A 20 -18.47 -5.85 3.34
C ASP A 20 -17.14 -5.72 4.13
N CYS A 21 -16.48 -4.55 4.08
CA CYS A 21 -15.28 -4.24 4.85
C CYS A 21 -15.55 -4.35 6.36
N PHE A 22 -16.55 -3.65 6.88
CA PHE A 22 -16.88 -3.62 8.32
C PHE A 22 -17.31 -5.00 8.83
N ALA A 23 -18.06 -5.76 8.02
CA ALA A 23 -18.40 -7.14 8.34
C ALA A 23 -17.14 -8.01 8.50
N SER A 24 -16.14 -7.87 7.63
CA SER A 24 -14.89 -8.62 7.71
C SER A 24 -14.07 -8.29 8.97
N ILE A 25 -14.11 -7.02 9.38
CA ILE A 25 -13.45 -6.55 10.62
C ILE A 25 -14.20 -7.08 11.85
N SER A 26 -15.54 -7.02 11.86
CA SER A 26 -16.34 -7.51 12.98
C SER A 26 -16.17 -9.02 13.23
N GLN A 27 -15.82 -9.78 12.20
CA GLN A 27 -15.61 -11.23 12.24
C GLN A 27 -14.20 -11.62 12.71
N GLN A 28 -13.33 -10.67 13.08
CA GLN A 28 -12.01 -11.01 13.60
C GLN A 28 -12.11 -11.93 14.83
N GLN A 29 -11.26 -12.96 14.86
CA GLN A 29 -11.23 -13.94 15.99
C GLN A 29 -10.70 -13.31 17.27
N TYR A 30 -9.69 -12.47 17.19
CA TYR A 30 -9.18 -11.69 18.31
C TYR A 30 -10.06 -10.46 18.53
N LYS A 31 -10.50 -10.20 19.77
CA LYS A 31 -11.54 -9.21 20.07
C LYS A 31 -11.04 -7.95 20.81
N ASP A 32 -9.79 -7.93 21.27
CA ASP A 32 -9.27 -6.73 21.94
C ASP A 32 -8.69 -5.74 20.94
N PHE A 33 -9.57 -5.13 20.16
CA PHE A 33 -9.26 -4.07 19.21
C PHE A 33 -10.30 -2.94 19.28
N GLU A 34 -9.91 -1.79 18.78
CA GLU A 34 -10.80 -0.67 18.46
C GLU A 34 -10.77 -0.38 16.96
N VAL A 35 -11.82 0.27 16.48
CA VAL A 35 -11.94 0.74 15.10
C VAL A 35 -12.01 2.26 15.08
N ILE A 36 -11.21 2.90 14.26
CA ILE A 36 -11.18 4.35 14.06
C ILE A 36 -11.48 4.61 12.59
N VAL A 37 -12.68 5.09 12.32
CA VAL A 37 -13.14 5.45 10.99
C VAL A 37 -12.92 6.94 10.79
N ILE A 38 -12.15 7.30 9.78
CA ILE A 38 -11.90 8.70 9.39
C ILE A 38 -12.64 8.97 8.09
N ASP A 39 -13.68 9.75 8.17
CA ASP A 39 -14.41 10.27 7.01
C ASP A 39 -13.71 11.53 6.50
N ASP A 40 -13.02 11.41 5.39
CA ASP A 40 -12.26 12.51 4.78
C ASP A 40 -13.15 13.39 3.89
N GLY A 41 -14.26 13.89 4.46
CA GLY A 41 -15.16 14.84 3.81
C GLY A 41 -16.03 14.20 2.73
N SER A 42 -16.61 13.04 3.01
CA SER A 42 -17.58 12.40 2.12
C SER A 42 -18.89 13.22 2.03
N ASN A 43 -19.67 12.93 0.98
CA ASN A 43 -21.01 13.47 0.86
C ASN A 43 -21.91 12.97 2.02
N GLU A 44 -23.02 13.69 2.25
CA GLU A 44 -23.91 13.46 3.39
C GLU A 44 -24.46 12.01 3.44
N THR A 45 -24.76 11.42 2.29
CA THR A 45 -25.27 10.04 2.23
C THR A 45 -24.20 9.05 2.69
N CYS A 46 -22.96 9.21 2.23
CA CYS A 46 -21.85 8.36 2.66
C CYS A 46 -21.56 8.55 4.16
N ALA A 47 -21.53 9.79 4.66
CA ALA A 47 -21.31 10.10 6.07
C ALA A 47 -22.36 9.43 6.98
N ARG A 48 -23.65 9.52 6.63
CA ARG A 48 -24.75 8.83 7.36
C ARG A 48 -24.58 7.29 7.33
N ASN A 49 -24.13 6.75 6.19
CA ASN A 49 -23.86 5.31 6.09
C ASN A 49 -22.70 4.88 6.96
N ILE A 50 -21.62 5.67 7.05
CA ILE A 50 -20.49 5.43 7.95
C ILE A 50 -20.98 5.29 9.40
N ASP A 51 -21.76 6.25 9.90
CA ASP A 51 -22.28 6.22 11.25
C ASP A 51 -23.16 5.00 11.51
N ARG A 52 -24.11 4.74 10.61
CA ARG A 52 -25.05 3.63 10.73
C ARG A 52 -24.34 2.27 10.70
N LEU A 53 -23.40 2.09 9.78
CA LEU A 53 -22.65 0.84 9.65
C LEU A 53 -21.65 0.66 10.80
N SER A 54 -20.97 1.71 11.25
CA SER A 54 -20.08 1.64 12.40
C SER A 54 -20.82 1.19 13.65
N LYS A 55 -21.99 1.76 13.93
CA LYS A 55 -22.86 1.36 15.04
C LYS A 55 -23.35 -0.08 14.92
N ARG A 56 -23.60 -0.56 13.69
CA ARG A 56 -24.08 -1.93 13.44
C ARG A 56 -23.01 -2.99 13.66
N PHE A 57 -21.75 -2.72 13.23
CA PHE A 57 -20.72 -3.75 13.14
C PHE A 57 -19.71 -3.70 14.31
N PHE A 58 -19.54 -2.57 14.98
CA PHE A 58 -18.49 -2.38 15.97
C PHE A 58 -19.04 -2.08 17.36
N THR A 59 -18.41 -2.65 18.37
CA THR A 59 -18.71 -2.37 19.79
C THR A 59 -17.78 -1.31 20.38
N ARG A 60 -16.54 -1.24 19.91
CA ARG A 60 -15.53 -0.25 20.34
C ARG A 60 -15.04 0.48 19.10
N TYR A 61 -15.61 1.64 18.86
CA TYR A 61 -15.27 2.42 17.66
C TYR A 61 -15.34 3.93 17.92
N ARG A 62 -14.73 4.66 17.01
CA ARG A 62 -14.81 6.10 16.88
C ARG A 62 -14.98 6.46 15.41
N VAL A 63 -15.92 7.34 15.10
CA VAL A 63 -16.08 7.98 13.79
C VAL A 63 -15.64 9.43 13.91
N ILE A 64 -14.83 9.90 12.98
CA ILE A 64 -14.35 11.29 12.93
C ILE A 64 -14.62 11.81 11.52
N HIS A 65 -15.54 12.77 11.40
CA HIS A 65 -15.83 13.46 10.15
C HIS A 65 -14.91 14.69 10.01
N THR A 66 -14.28 14.84 8.87
CA THR A 66 -13.42 15.98 8.56
C THR A 66 -13.81 16.59 7.21
N VAL A 67 -13.23 17.75 6.87
CA VAL A 67 -13.22 18.22 5.49
C VAL A 67 -12.20 17.40 4.69
N ASN A 68 -12.43 17.24 3.37
CA ASN A 68 -11.50 16.50 2.53
C ASN A 68 -10.11 17.16 2.51
N ASN A 69 -9.13 16.43 2.99
CA ASN A 69 -7.73 16.84 3.06
C ASN A 69 -6.76 15.78 2.52
N GLY A 70 -7.30 14.67 2.01
CA GLY A 70 -6.55 13.57 1.43
C GLY A 70 -6.19 12.47 2.41
N VAL A 71 -5.93 11.28 1.85
CA VAL A 71 -5.76 10.03 2.59
C VAL A 71 -4.61 10.06 3.61
N SER A 72 -3.52 10.77 3.32
CA SER A 72 -2.38 10.95 4.24
C SER A 72 -2.81 11.61 5.55
N LYS A 73 -3.58 12.71 5.46
CA LYS A 73 -4.13 13.39 6.65
C LYS A 73 -5.13 12.53 7.40
N ALA A 74 -6.00 11.82 6.69
CA ALA A 74 -6.94 10.90 7.30
C ALA A 74 -6.20 9.79 8.09
N ARG A 75 -5.17 9.17 7.50
CA ARG A 75 -4.34 8.17 8.18
C ARG A 75 -3.60 8.77 9.39
N ASN A 76 -3.01 9.95 9.26
CA ASN A 76 -2.33 10.65 10.35
C ASN A 76 -3.27 10.95 11.51
N LEU A 77 -4.47 11.40 11.20
CA LEU A 77 -5.51 11.64 12.20
C LEU A 77 -5.89 10.34 12.93
N GLY A 78 -6.03 9.23 12.18
CA GLY A 78 -6.26 7.91 12.75
C GLY A 78 -5.15 7.47 13.70
N ILE A 79 -3.88 7.67 13.34
CA ILE A 79 -2.72 7.39 14.21
C ILE A 79 -2.83 8.18 15.52
N LYS A 80 -3.17 9.47 15.43
CA LYS A 80 -3.31 10.35 16.61
C LYS A 80 -4.36 9.88 17.60
N TYR A 81 -5.47 9.33 17.11
CA TYR A 81 -6.58 8.86 17.97
C TYR A 81 -6.43 7.39 18.40
N ALA A 82 -5.51 6.64 17.84
CA ALA A 82 -5.24 5.26 18.18
C ALA A 82 -4.78 5.13 19.63
N VAL A 83 -5.32 4.15 20.38
CA VAL A 83 -4.90 3.82 21.74
C VAL A 83 -4.30 2.42 21.85
N GLY A 84 -4.35 1.61 20.79
CA GLY A 84 -3.76 0.29 20.72
C GLY A 84 -2.23 0.31 20.69
N ASN A 85 -1.61 -0.76 21.12
CA ASN A 85 -0.14 -0.92 21.07
C ASN A 85 0.36 -0.99 19.63
N TYR A 86 -0.45 -1.59 18.73
CA TYR A 86 -0.18 -1.70 17.31
C TYR A 86 -1.34 -1.13 16.50
N ILE A 87 -1.00 -0.53 15.37
CA ILE A 87 -1.97 -0.03 14.40
C ILE A 87 -1.94 -0.87 13.12
N THR A 88 -3.06 -0.93 12.44
CA THR A 88 -3.19 -1.44 11.08
C THR A 88 -4.16 -0.56 10.30
N PHE A 89 -3.90 -0.40 9.00
CA PHE A 89 -4.81 0.30 8.09
C PHE A 89 -5.62 -0.70 7.29
N VAL A 90 -6.88 -0.37 7.08
CA VAL A 90 -7.79 -1.12 6.20
C VAL A 90 -8.52 -0.10 5.34
N ASP A 91 -8.41 -0.22 4.02
CA ASP A 91 -9.14 0.65 3.11
C ASP A 91 -10.63 0.28 3.14
N GLY A 92 -11.52 1.29 3.14
CA GLY A 92 -12.96 1.13 3.39
C GLY A 92 -13.72 0.32 2.35
N ASP A 93 -13.03 -0.14 1.32
CA ASP A 93 -13.56 -0.94 0.21
C ASP A 93 -12.87 -2.31 0.07
N ASP A 94 -12.00 -2.70 1.02
CA ASP A 94 -11.27 -3.96 1.03
C ASP A 94 -11.77 -4.93 2.13
N ILE A 95 -11.24 -6.14 2.13
CA ILE A 95 -11.66 -7.22 3.06
C ILE A 95 -10.43 -7.81 3.76
N ILE A 96 -10.54 -8.02 5.07
CA ILE A 96 -9.51 -8.70 5.86
C ILE A 96 -9.92 -10.12 6.25
N CYS A 97 -8.93 -11.02 6.35
CA CYS A 97 -9.17 -12.39 6.80
C CYS A 97 -9.50 -12.42 8.29
N PRO A 98 -10.43 -13.28 8.75
CA PRO A 98 -10.86 -13.33 10.16
C PRO A 98 -9.74 -13.69 11.14
N CYS A 99 -8.68 -14.33 10.68
CA CYS A 99 -7.53 -14.73 11.50
C CYS A 99 -6.45 -13.65 11.63
N MET A 100 -6.52 -12.55 10.87
CA MET A 100 -5.45 -11.54 10.79
C MET A 100 -4.99 -11.05 12.16
N LEU A 101 -5.92 -10.60 13.01
CA LEU A 101 -5.56 -10.07 14.33
C LEU A 101 -5.10 -11.16 15.32
N MET A 102 -5.66 -12.37 15.24
CA MET A 102 -5.25 -13.48 16.09
C MET A 102 -3.85 -13.96 15.73
N ASP A 103 -3.55 -14.12 14.44
CA ASP A 103 -2.21 -14.46 13.96
C ASP A 103 -1.18 -13.42 14.39
N ALA A 104 -1.52 -12.13 14.20
CA ALA A 104 -0.66 -11.04 14.61
C ALA A 104 -0.42 -11.03 16.13
N TYR A 105 -1.46 -11.20 16.93
CA TYR A 105 -1.36 -11.24 18.38
C TYR A 105 -0.41 -12.34 18.87
N GLN A 106 -0.57 -13.57 18.34
CA GLN A 106 0.27 -14.70 18.72
C GLN A 106 1.77 -14.46 18.45
N VAL A 107 2.08 -13.84 17.31
CA VAL A 107 3.47 -13.50 16.95
C VAL A 107 4.00 -12.36 17.81
N LEU A 108 3.24 -11.27 17.96
CA LEU A 108 3.65 -10.08 18.70
C LEU A 108 3.75 -10.29 20.20
N GLN A 109 3.05 -11.27 20.76
CA GLN A 109 3.25 -11.71 22.17
C GLN A 109 4.56 -12.46 22.35
N LYS A 110 5.00 -13.19 21.33
CA LYS A 110 6.24 -13.98 21.38
C LYS A 110 7.47 -13.17 21.03
N TYR A 111 7.34 -12.20 20.15
CA TYR A 111 8.45 -11.42 19.63
C TYR A 111 8.13 -9.93 19.73
N ASP A 112 9.06 -9.15 20.32
CA ASP A 112 8.95 -7.69 20.37
C ASP A 112 9.32 -7.11 18.99
N LEU A 113 8.34 -7.09 18.08
CA LEU A 113 8.52 -6.55 16.74
C LEU A 113 7.96 -5.13 16.65
N ASP A 114 8.61 -4.29 15.84
CA ASP A 114 8.12 -2.96 15.52
C ASP A 114 7.16 -3.01 14.32
N ILE A 115 7.38 -3.96 13.39
CA ILE A 115 6.49 -4.20 12.25
C ILE A 115 6.33 -5.70 12.02
N LEU A 116 5.09 -6.13 11.78
CA LEU A 116 4.77 -7.48 11.34
C LEU A 116 3.94 -7.41 10.05
N TYR A 117 4.45 -8.02 8.98
CA TYR A 117 3.82 -8.08 7.66
C TYR A 117 3.06 -9.39 7.49
N GLY A 118 1.87 -9.31 6.90
CA GLY A 118 1.15 -10.45 6.34
C GLY A 118 1.08 -10.38 4.82
N MET A 119 0.44 -11.38 4.19
CA MET A 119 0.27 -11.42 2.75
C MET A 119 -1.03 -10.74 2.32
N LEU A 120 -0.95 -10.04 1.20
CA LEU A 120 -2.07 -9.46 0.47
C LEU A 120 -2.30 -10.24 -0.82
N GLN A 121 -3.56 -10.43 -1.20
CA GLN A 121 -3.95 -10.98 -2.50
C GLN A 121 -4.92 -10.02 -3.19
N SER A 122 -4.64 -9.70 -4.46
CA SER A 122 -5.57 -8.94 -5.30
C SER A 122 -6.68 -9.84 -5.85
N VAL A 123 -7.93 -9.36 -5.76
CA VAL A 123 -9.13 -10.05 -6.24
C VAL A 123 -9.95 -9.09 -7.11
N LYS A 124 -10.35 -9.52 -8.29
CA LYS A 124 -11.26 -8.72 -9.12
C LYS A 124 -12.66 -8.70 -8.52
N GLU A 125 -13.33 -7.55 -8.59
CA GLU A 125 -14.67 -7.36 -8.03
C GLU A 125 -15.71 -8.37 -8.56
N ASP A 126 -15.66 -8.71 -9.86
CA ASP A 126 -16.54 -9.70 -10.51
C ASP A 126 -16.37 -11.14 -9.96
N LYS A 127 -15.25 -11.42 -9.29
CA LYS A 127 -14.95 -12.69 -8.63
C LYS A 127 -15.15 -12.64 -7.12
N LEU A 128 -15.66 -11.52 -6.61
CA LEU A 128 -15.87 -11.29 -5.20
C LEU A 128 -17.04 -12.14 -4.67
N ASN A 129 -16.73 -13.09 -3.83
CA ASN A 129 -17.71 -13.77 -2.98
C ASN A 129 -17.19 -13.69 -1.53
N CYS A 130 -17.62 -12.66 -0.80
CA CYS A 130 -17.13 -12.34 0.52
C CYS A 130 -17.22 -13.54 1.48
N SER A 131 -18.35 -14.26 1.49
CA SER A 131 -18.53 -15.44 2.33
C SER A 131 -17.55 -16.56 1.98
N ARG A 132 -17.24 -16.76 0.69
CA ARG A 132 -16.29 -17.76 0.23
C ARG A 132 -14.84 -17.37 0.56
N LEU A 133 -14.48 -16.10 0.41
CA LEU A 133 -13.13 -15.59 0.72
C LEU A 133 -12.83 -15.76 2.21
N VAL A 134 -13.78 -15.38 3.06
CA VAL A 134 -13.68 -15.55 4.51
C VAL A 134 -13.54 -17.03 4.90
N ASN A 135 -14.33 -17.93 4.30
CA ASN A 135 -14.29 -19.37 4.60
C ASN A 135 -13.04 -20.09 4.09
N ILE A 136 -12.45 -19.65 2.97
CA ILE A 136 -11.21 -20.22 2.44
C ILE A 136 -10.02 -19.92 3.38
N ALA A 137 -9.97 -18.71 3.94
CA ALA A 137 -8.94 -18.35 4.91
C ALA A 137 -9.00 -19.21 6.17
N TYR A 138 -10.20 -19.60 6.60
CA TYR A 138 -10.39 -20.44 7.79
C TYR A 138 -9.84 -21.88 7.66
N LYS A 139 -9.93 -22.48 6.47
CA LYS A 139 -9.61 -23.91 6.29
C LYS A 139 -8.13 -24.22 6.11
N LYS A 140 -7.29 -23.26 5.79
CA LYS A 140 -5.94 -23.53 5.27
C LYS A 140 -4.79 -23.34 6.27
N TYR A 141 -5.02 -22.78 7.48
CA TYR A 141 -3.89 -22.31 8.28
C TYR A 141 -4.05 -22.57 9.79
N LEU A 142 -3.62 -23.74 10.26
CA LEU A 142 -3.72 -24.09 11.69
C LEU A 142 -2.57 -23.59 12.57
N PHE A 143 -1.39 -23.30 12.06
CA PHE A 143 -0.28 -22.69 12.83
C PHE A 143 0.65 -21.92 11.90
N SER A 144 1.11 -20.74 12.32
CA SER A 144 2.14 -20.00 11.59
C SER A 144 3.26 -19.59 12.50
N THR A 145 4.45 -19.89 12.06
CA THR A 145 5.66 -19.19 12.51
C THR A 145 5.83 -17.96 11.65
N ALA A 146 6.18 -16.83 12.27
CA ALA A 146 6.67 -15.67 11.51
C ALA A 146 8.14 -15.92 11.16
N ASP A 147 8.49 -15.62 9.92
CA ASP A 147 9.89 -15.48 9.54
C ASP A 147 10.37 -14.14 10.12
N LEU A 148 11.19 -14.18 11.18
CA LEU A 148 11.87 -12.99 11.69
C LEU A 148 12.90 -12.57 10.66
N LEU A 149 12.95 -11.28 10.36
CA LEU A 149 13.90 -10.75 9.39
C LEU A 149 15.20 -10.37 10.12
N ASP A 150 16.28 -11.02 9.72
CA ASP A 150 17.64 -10.60 10.00
C ASP A 150 18.02 -9.37 9.16
N ILE A 151 19.26 -8.94 9.23
CA ILE A 151 19.76 -7.77 8.49
C ILE A 151 19.55 -7.94 6.99
N GLU A 152 19.89 -9.11 6.44
CA GLU A 152 19.73 -9.41 5.02
C GLU A 152 18.25 -9.41 4.60
N GLY A 153 17.38 -10.02 5.41
CA GLY A 153 15.93 -10.03 5.17
C GLY A 153 15.32 -8.63 5.23
N LEU A 154 15.80 -7.75 6.11
CA LEU A 154 15.38 -6.35 6.16
C LEU A 154 15.84 -5.56 4.93
N GLU A 155 17.07 -5.79 4.45
CA GLU A 155 17.56 -5.18 3.20
C GLU A 155 16.75 -5.63 1.99
N GLU A 156 16.41 -6.92 1.91
CA GLU A 156 15.57 -7.43 0.83
C GLU A 156 14.14 -6.85 0.89
N LEU A 157 13.57 -6.73 2.10
CA LEU A 157 12.27 -6.08 2.29
C LEU A 157 12.32 -4.60 1.91
N TYR A 158 13.41 -3.93 2.23
CA TYR A 158 13.64 -2.54 1.83
C TYR A 158 13.69 -2.39 0.31
N CYS A 159 14.41 -3.27 -0.39
CA CYS A 159 14.43 -3.32 -1.85
C CYS A 159 13.05 -3.63 -2.44
N HIS A 160 12.27 -4.51 -1.78
CA HIS A 160 10.91 -4.84 -2.21
C HIS A 160 9.97 -3.61 -2.19
N MET A 161 10.22 -2.62 -1.31
CA MET A 161 9.43 -1.38 -1.30
C MET A 161 9.67 -0.51 -2.53
N PHE A 162 10.84 -0.63 -3.17
CA PHE A 162 11.09 0.00 -4.47
C PHE A 162 10.51 -0.83 -5.62
N ASP A 163 10.77 -2.15 -5.64
CA ASP A 163 10.45 -3.03 -6.76
C ASP A 163 9.79 -4.34 -6.28
N ILE A 164 8.49 -4.47 -6.54
CA ILE A 164 7.68 -5.64 -6.15
C ILE A 164 8.09 -6.91 -6.91
N SER A 165 8.93 -6.83 -7.92
CA SER A 165 9.41 -7.99 -8.67
C SER A 165 10.27 -8.94 -7.83
N GLN A 166 10.78 -8.49 -6.69
CA GLN A 166 11.53 -9.29 -5.73
C GLN A 166 10.67 -10.44 -5.18
N SER A 167 11.06 -11.66 -5.48
CA SER A 167 10.20 -12.86 -5.32
C SER A 167 10.10 -13.40 -3.89
N ARG A 168 11.05 -13.10 -3.00
CA ARG A 168 11.11 -13.66 -1.63
C ARG A 168 9.85 -13.36 -0.81
N PHE A 169 9.22 -12.22 -1.04
CA PHE A 169 8.04 -11.77 -0.33
C PHE A 169 6.73 -12.13 -1.03
N LYS A 170 6.73 -13.23 -1.78
CA LYS A 170 5.55 -13.81 -2.43
C LYS A 170 5.30 -15.22 -1.91
N CYS A 171 4.04 -15.58 -1.73
CA CYS A 171 3.61 -16.93 -1.37
C CYS A 171 2.34 -17.29 -2.15
N GLY A 172 2.47 -18.13 -3.16
CA GLY A 172 1.36 -18.43 -4.06
C GLY A 172 0.86 -17.19 -4.80
N LYS A 173 -0.40 -16.80 -4.55
CA LYS A 173 -0.99 -15.56 -5.09
C LYS A 173 -0.83 -14.35 -4.15
N GLY A 174 -0.31 -14.57 -2.95
CA GLY A 174 -0.09 -13.51 -1.95
C GLY A 174 1.29 -12.89 -2.06
N TYR A 175 1.40 -11.64 -1.64
CA TYR A 175 2.66 -10.88 -1.56
C TYR A 175 2.60 -9.88 -0.41
N VAL A 176 3.76 -9.42 0.06
CA VAL A 176 3.86 -8.33 1.03
C VAL A 176 3.49 -7.01 0.34
N SER A 177 2.59 -6.25 0.97
CA SER A 177 2.14 -4.96 0.44
C SER A 177 3.21 -3.87 0.55
N ARG A 178 3.37 -3.09 -0.52
CA ARG A 178 4.11 -1.83 -0.51
C ARG A 178 3.28 -0.67 0.07
N GLY A 179 1.96 -0.84 0.13
CA GLY A 179 1.03 0.09 0.78
C GLY A 179 1.01 -0.05 2.32
N PRO A 180 0.20 0.73 3.03
CA PRO A 180 0.12 0.70 4.50
C PRO A 180 -0.66 -0.51 5.03
N ILE A 181 -1.37 -1.22 4.18
CA ILE A 181 -2.27 -2.33 4.48
C ILE A 181 -1.53 -3.66 4.69
N ALA A 182 -2.23 -4.66 5.24
CA ALA A 182 -1.72 -6.01 5.52
C ALA A 182 -0.50 -6.06 6.44
N LYS A 183 -0.39 -5.12 7.38
CA LYS A 183 0.70 -5.08 8.37
C LYS A 183 0.23 -4.53 9.71
N MET A 184 0.95 -4.90 10.76
CA MET A 184 0.85 -4.32 12.10
C MET A 184 2.08 -3.47 12.34
N VAL A 185 1.89 -2.21 12.71
CA VAL A 185 2.98 -1.28 13.00
C VAL A 185 2.85 -0.83 14.45
N LYS A 186 3.95 -0.91 15.22
CA LYS A 186 3.97 -0.43 16.60
C LYS A 186 3.58 1.04 16.63
N LYS A 187 2.60 1.39 17.45
CA LYS A 187 2.03 2.74 17.49
C LYS A 187 3.10 3.81 17.63
N SER A 188 4.04 3.62 18.55
CA SER A 188 5.13 4.57 18.79
C SER A 188 6.04 4.78 17.58
N LEU A 189 6.19 3.79 16.71
CA LEU A 189 6.93 3.93 15.45
C LEU A 189 6.11 4.74 14.43
N ALA A 190 4.81 4.48 14.32
CA ALA A 190 3.93 5.21 13.40
C ALA A 190 3.79 6.69 13.80
N GLU A 191 3.68 7.00 15.08
CA GLU A 191 3.61 8.39 15.60
C GLU A 191 4.84 9.22 15.24
N ARG A 192 6.03 8.60 15.22
CA ARG A 192 7.28 9.28 14.81
C ARG A 192 7.47 9.36 13.31
N ASN A 193 6.66 8.62 12.54
CA ASN A 193 6.77 8.51 11.09
C ASN A 193 5.39 8.72 10.44
N LEU A 194 4.81 9.90 10.58
CA LEU A 194 3.52 10.23 9.98
C LEU A 194 3.63 10.26 8.44
N PHE A 195 2.54 10.00 7.74
CA PHE A 195 2.49 10.13 6.27
C PHE A 195 2.82 11.56 5.83
N ASP A 196 3.53 11.70 4.71
CA ASP A 196 3.80 13.02 4.11
C ASP A 196 2.51 13.55 3.47
N GLU A 197 1.93 14.59 4.08
CA GLU A 197 0.67 15.19 3.62
C GLU A 197 0.81 16.01 2.33
N LYS A 198 2.04 16.27 1.89
CA LYS A 198 2.33 16.99 0.64
C LYS A 198 2.45 16.04 -0.54
N LEU A 199 2.70 14.77 -0.29
CA LEU A 199 2.83 13.76 -1.32
C LEU A 199 1.44 13.17 -1.64
N ALA A 200 0.86 13.62 -2.75
CA ALA A 200 -0.49 13.24 -3.15
C ALA A 200 -0.57 11.87 -3.87
N PHE A 201 0.56 11.23 -4.16
CA PHE A 201 0.66 9.92 -4.80
C PHE A 201 1.98 9.24 -4.44
N GLY A 202 1.92 7.96 -4.03
CA GLY A 202 3.08 7.20 -3.55
C GLY A 202 3.48 7.52 -2.12
N GLU A 203 2.60 8.17 -1.37
CA GLU A 203 2.75 8.48 0.06
C GLU A 203 2.92 7.20 0.90
N ASP A 204 2.33 6.12 0.46
CA ASP A 204 2.35 4.82 1.10
C ASP A 204 3.71 4.10 0.92
N GLU A 205 4.29 4.17 -0.26
CA GLU A 205 5.62 3.61 -0.55
C GLU A 205 6.70 4.41 0.16
N GLU A 206 6.63 5.74 0.11
CA GLU A 206 7.52 6.63 0.85
C GLU A 206 7.46 6.35 2.37
N TRP A 207 6.26 6.21 2.90
CA TRP A 207 6.06 5.90 4.31
C TRP A 207 6.71 4.58 4.71
N ASN A 208 6.57 3.52 3.91
CA ASN A 208 7.21 2.24 4.17
C ASN A 208 8.74 2.32 4.10
N LEU A 209 9.30 3.00 3.12
CA LEU A 209 10.75 3.22 3.01
C LEU A 209 11.27 3.96 4.24
N ARG A 210 10.55 4.97 4.71
CA ARG A 210 10.91 5.74 5.91
C ARG A 210 10.82 4.90 7.17
N LEU A 211 9.77 4.09 7.35
CA LEU A 211 9.67 3.15 8.46
C LEU A 211 10.87 2.19 8.50
N LEU A 212 11.19 1.57 7.36
CA LEU A 212 12.29 0.60 7.23
C LEU A 212 13.69 1.25 7.29
N SER A 213 13.79 2.58 7.23
CA SER A 213 15.04 3.32 7.43
C SER A 213 15.40 3.50 8.90
N ASN A 214 14.49 3.20 9.82
CA ASN A 214 14.77 3.21 11.25
C ASN A 214 15.41 1.87 11.67
N PRO A 215 16.16 1.84 12.79
CA PRO A 215 16.58 0.58 13.40
C PRO A 215 15.36 -0.12 13.99
N ILE A 216 14.84 -1.10 13.30
CA ILE A 216 13.60 -1.82 13.65
C ILE A 216 13.79 -3.33 13.66
N ARG A 217 12.90 -4.00 14.39
CA ARG A 217 12.70 -5.45 14.34
C ARG A 217 11.44 -5.74 13.56
N ALA A 218 11.56 -6.47 12.46
CA ALA A 218 10.42 -6.82 11.62
C ALA A 218 10.32 -8.33 11.41
N GLY A 219 9.10 -8.77 11.07
CA GLY A 219 8.80 -10.15 10.73
C GLY A 219 7.79 -10.22 9.59
N VAL A 220 7.78 -11.36 8.90
CA VAL A 220 6.82 -11.67 7.85
C VAL A 220 6.10 -12.97 8.17
N ILE A 221 4.79 -12.93 8.14
CA ILE A 221 3.92 -14.10 8.25
C ILE A 221 3.43 -14.48 6.85
N LYS A 222 3.75 -15.70 6.36
CA LYS A 222 3.31 -16.17 5.05
C LYS A 222 1.86 -16.63 5.05
N LYS A 223 0.98 -15.84 5.69
CA LYS A 223 -0.46 -16.04 5.72
C LYS A 223 -1.18 -14.90 5.02
N LEU A 224 -2.25 -15.27 4.33
CA LEU A 224 -3.12 -14.30 3.70
C LEU A 224 -3.95 -13.59 4.77
N TRP A 225 -3.74 -12.28 4.89
CA TRP A 225 -4.45 -11.41 5.83
C TRP A 225 -5.44 -10.49 5.16
N TYR A 226 -5.20 -10.16 3.88
CA TYR A 226 -5.84 -9.04 3.22
C TYR A 226 -6.22 -9.36 1.77
N TYR A 227 -7.43 -9.03 1.38
CA TYR A 227 -7.91 -9.05 0.01
C TYR A 227 -8.06 -7.63 -0.50
N TYR A 228 -7.18 -7.24 -1.43
CA TYR A 228 -7.28 -6.00 -2.17
C TYR A 228 -8.27 -6.17 -3.32
N ILE A 229 -9.37 -5.41 -3.30
CA ILE A 229 -10.45 -5.56 -4.28
C ILE A 229 -10.21 -4.64 -5.46
N GLN A 230 -9.84 -5.23 -6.60
CA GLN A 230 -9.64 -4.49 -7.86
C GLN A 230 -10.98 -4.11 -8.48
N ARG A 231 -11.31 -2.82 -8.47
CA ARG A 231 -12.53 -2.24 -9.07
C ARG A 231 -12.22 -1.57 -10.40
N LYS A 232 -13.22 -1.60 -11.31
CA LYS A 232 -13.10 -0.93 -12.62
C LYS A 232 -12.98 0.59 -12.47
N ASP A 233 -13.62 1.16 -11.45
CA ASP A 233 -13.64 2.59 -11.17
C ASP A 233 -12.45 3.08 -10.32
N SER A 234 -11.47 2.20 -10.04
CA SER A 234 -10.29 2.54 -9.24
C SER A 234 -9.55 3.73 -9.83
N THR A 235 -9.11 4.64 -8.95
CA THR A 235 -8.32 5.84 -9.31
C THR A 235 -7.02 5.52 -10.05
N LEU A 236 -6.48 4.30 -9.90
CA LEU A 236 -5.28 3.84 -10.60
C LEU A 236 -5.49 3.60 -12.09
N HIS A 237 -6.73 3.41 -12.55
CA HIS A 237 -7.05 3.10 -13.95
C HIS A 237 -7.61 4.28 -14.74
N ARG A 238 -7.80 5.45 -14.11
CA ARG A 238 -8.30 6.64 -14.79
C ARG A 238 -7.15 7.42 -15.41
N PHE A 239 -7.35 7.86 -16.66
CA PHE A 239 -6.45 8.86 -17.27
C PHE A 239 -6.39 10.10 -16.39
N ARG A 240 -5.20 10.62 -16.19
CA ARG A 240 -4.93 11.81 -15.36
C ARG A 240 -3.95 12.72 -16.07
N THR A 241 -4.34 13.96 -16.26
CA THR A 241 -3.48 15.01 -16.85
C THR A 241 -2.24 15.29 -16.00
N ASP A 242 -2.33 15.03 -14.69
CA ASP A 242 -1.24 15.23 -13.72
C ASP A 242 -0.37 13.97 -13.49
N PHE A 243 -0.53 12.93 -14.33
CA PHE A 243 0.13 11.63 -14.17
C PHE A 243 1.66 11.75 -14.12
N ILE A 244 2.25 12.48 -15.08
CA ILE A 244 3.71 12.66 -15.14
C ILE A 244 4.20 13.34 -13.87
N LYS A 245 3.63 14.50 -13.51
CA LYS A 245 4.02 15.27 -12.34
C LYS A 245 3.95 14.44 -11.06
N LYS A 246 2.88 13.66 -10.87
CA LYS A 246 2.72 12.81 -9.69
C LYS A 246 3.76 11.71 -9.60
N HIS A 247 4.11 11.08 -10.72
CA HIS A 247 5.17 10.09 -10.73
C HIS A 247 6.55 10.73 -10.50
N GLU A 248 6.79 11.95 -10.97
CA GLU A 248 8.02 12.71 -10.67
C GLU A 248 8.15 13.01 -9.17
N GLU A 249 7.09 13.49 -8.55
CA GLU A 249 7.04 13.76 -7.12
C GLU A 249 7.27 12.47 -6.32
N ARG A 250 6.59 11.36 -6.67
CA ARG A 250 6.74 10.05 -6.07
C ARG A 250 8.17 9.52 -6.20
N LEU A 251 8.71 9.46 -7.40
CA LEU A 251 10.07 8.96 -7.64
C LEU A 251 11.13 9.83 -6.96
N SER A 252 10.95 11.16 -6.96
CA SER A 252 11.82 12.07 -6.25
C SER A 252 11.78 11.88 -4.73
N ALA A 253 10.60 11.57 -4.17
CA ALA A 253 10.46 11.23 -2.77
C ALA A 253 11.16 9.92 -2.44
N MET A 254 11.02 8.89 -3.28
CA MET A 254 11.67 7.58 -3.10
C MET A 254 13.19 7.66 -3.24
N TRP A 255 13.72 8.54 -4.12
CA TRP A 255 15.16 8.70 -4.31
C TRP A 255 15.91 9.04 -3.02
N LYS A 256 15.31 9.74 -2.09
CA LYS A 256 15.89 10.08 -0.77
C LYS A 256 16.30 8.86 0.04
N TYR A 257 15.74 7.70 -0.28
CA TYR A 257 15.95 6.43 0.42
C TYR A 257 16.90 5.47 -0.32
N VAL A 258 17.47 5.89 -1.44
CA VAL A 258 18.53 5.14 -2.15
C VAL A 258 19.82 5.26 -1.33
N LYS A 259 20.33 4.14 -0.82
CA LYS A 259 21.49 4.09 0.10
C LYS A 259 22.75 3.55 -0.56
N ASP A 260 22.58 2.64 -1.49
CA ASP A 260 23.64 1.86 -2.10
C ASP A 260 23.26 1.41 -3.53
N LYS A 261 24.16 0.68 -4.19
CA LYS A 261 23.95 0.18 -5.53
C LYS A 261 22.76 -0.78 -5.65
N LYS A 262 22.45 -1.57 -4.62
CA LYS A 262 21.34 -2.51 -4.62
C LYS A 262 19.99 -1.78 -4.61
N THR A 263 19.83 -0.80 -3.73
CA THR A 263 18.64 0.06 -3.66
C THR A 263 18.51 0.96 -4.88
N GLU A 264 19.63 1.45 -5.43
CA GLU A 264 19.64 2.19 -6.69
C GLU A 264 19.08 1.34 -7.84
N CYS A 265 19.50 0.08 -7.96
CA CYS A 265 18.98 -0.83 -8.99
C CYS A 265 17.47 -1.08 -8.84
N CYS A 266 16.99 -1.27 -7.62
CA CYS A 266 15.56 -1.44 -7.37
C CYS A 266 14.79 -0.17 -7.77
N TYR A 267 15.28 1.01 -7.41
CA TYR A 267 14.72 2.29 -7.81
C TYR A 267 14.69 2.46 -9.33
N LEU A 268 15.78 2.10 -10.02
CA LEU A 268 15.87 2.18 -11.48
C LEU A 268 14.90 1.24 -12.18
N ASN A 269 14.71 0.02 -11.66
CA ASN A 269 13.69 -0.90 -12.16
C ASN A 269 12.28 -0.31 -12.03
N GLU A 270 11.96 0.29 -10.89
CA GLU A 270 10.67 0.96 -10.69
C GLU A 270 10.50 2.14 -11.67
N SER A 271 11.51 2.99 -11.81
CA SER A 271 11.48 4.12 -12.77
C SER A 271 11.22 3.65 -14.20
N LEU A 272 11.89 2.57 -14.63
CA LEU A 272 11.69 1.98 -15.95
C LEU A 272 10.29 1.34 -16.10
N HIS A 273 9.73 0.76 -15.05
CA HIS A 273 8.35 0.27 -15.08
C HIS A 273 7.35 1.41 -15.27
N VAL A 274 7.55 2.54 -14.57
CA VAL A 274 6.71 3.73 -14.75
C VAL A 274 6.84 4.29 -16.16
N LEU A 275 8.07 4.39 -16.70
CA LEU A 275 8.29 4.83 -18.08
C LEU A 275 7.58 3.95 -19.11
N LYS A 276 7.52 2.64 -18.89
CA LYS A 276 6.76 1.72 -19.74
C LYS A 276 5.27 2.02 -19.74
N ASP A 277 4.73 2.41 -18.60
CA ASP A 277 3.30 2.71 -18.44
C ASP A 277 2.95 4.13 -18.92
N LEU A 278 3.89 5.08 -18.86
CA LEU A 278 3.69 6.44 -19.38
C LEU A 278 3.35 6.46 -20.86
N LEU A 279 4.05 5.68 -21.67
CA LEU A 279 3.84 5.64 -23.12
C LEU A 279 2.38 5.31 -23.48
N PRO A 280 1.82 4.15 -23.08
CA PRO A 280 0.45 3.79 -23.48
C PRO A 280 -0.62 4.59 -22.74
N ASN A 281 -0.40 4.94 -21.47
CA ASN A 281 -1.44 5.55 -20.63
C ASN A 281 -1.50 7.07 -20.72
N TYR A 282 -0.45 7.72 -21.19
CA TYR A 282 -0.41 9.17 -21.33
C TYR A 282 -0.25 9.58 -22.80
N TYR A 283 0.90 9.31 -23.43
CA TYR A 283 1.24 9.83 -24.74
C TYR A 283 0.48 9.20 -25.90
N PHE A 284 0.01 7.95 -25.75
CA PHE A 284 -0.74 7.22 -26.77
C PHE A 284 -2.21 7.02 -26.40
N SER A 285 -2.72 7.71 -25.37
CA SER A 285 -4.13 7.71 -25.04
C SER A 285 -4.90 8.61 -26.00
N GLU A 286 -6.19 8.33 -26.16
CA GLU A 286 -7.13 9.20 -26.89
C GLU A 286 -7.29 10.60 -26.29
N PHE A 287 -6.83 10.78 -25.04
CA PHE A 287 -6.90 12.03 -24.30
C PHE A 287 -5.65 12.95 -24.51
N TYR A 288 -4.58 12.45 -25.15
CA TYR A 288 -3.42 13.27 -25.44
C TYR A 288 -3.74 14.23 -26.59
N GLN A 289 -3.68 15.54 -26.31
CA GLN A 289 -4.09 16.59 -27.25
C GLN A 289 -3.02 16.98 -28.30
N GLY A 290 -1.83 16.36 -28.22
CA GLY A 290 -0.73 16.61 -29.13
C GLY A 290 -0.68 15.67 -30.34
N SER A 291 0.22 15.98 -31.30
CA SER A 291 0.53 15.05 -32.39
C SER A 291 1.41 13.91 -31.91
N MET A 292 1.37 12.76 -32.60
CA MET A 292 2.25 11.63 -32.34
C MET A 292 3.75 12.04 -32.32
N LYS A 293 4.16 12.91 -33.23
CA LYS A 293 5.51 13.48 -33.24
C LYS A 293 5.81 14.34 -32.02
N GLY A 294 4.82 15.13 -31.59
CA GLY A 294 4.91 15.92 -30.36
C GLY A 294 5.08 15.02 -29.13
N ALA A 295 4.27 13.96 -29.02
CA ALA A 295 4.36 12.97 -27.96
C ALA A 295 5.77 12.38 -27.83
N PHE A 296 6.38 11.98 -28.94
CA PHE A 296 7.77 11.46 -28.95
C PHE A 296 8.78 12.52 -28.50
N ILE A 297 8.66 13.76 -28.94
CA ILE A 297 9.58 14.84 -28.55
C ILE A 297 9.50 15.12 -27.06
N GLU A 298 8.28 15.25 -26.52
CA GLU A 298 8.04 15.48 -25.09
C GLU A 298 8.57 14.30 -24.25
N TYR A 299 8.28 13.07 -24.66
CA TYR A 299 8.77 11.88 -23.99
C TYR A 299 10.30 11.84 -23.94
N HIS A 300 11.00 12.07 -25.07
CA HIS A 300 12.46 12.12 -25.10
C HIS A 300 13.05 13.29 -24.29
N SER A 301 12.35 14.42 -24.21
CA SER A 301 12.75 15.52 -23.33
C SER A 301 12.64 15.14 -21.87
N LEU A 302 11.56 14.43 -21.50
CA LEU A 302 11.32 13.93 -20.14
C LEU A 302 12.46 12.97 -19.69
N LEU A 303 12.91 12.06 -20.55
CA LEU A 303 13.99 11.12 -20.24
C LEU A 303 15.32 11.77 -19.85
N LYS A 304 15.54 13.04 -20.23
CA LYS A 304 16.74 13.81 -19.89
C LYS A 304 16.68 14.49 -18.52
N GLN A 305 15.50 14.49 -17.89
CA GLN A 305 15.26 15.17 -16.62
C GLN A 305 15.20 14.18 -15.47
N PHE A 306 15.70 14.58 -14.29
CA PHE A 306 15.49 13.79 -13.08
C PHE A 306 14.00 13.82 -12.69
N PRO A 307 13.41 12.72 -12.21
CA PRO A 307 14.02 11.43 -11.84
C PRO A 307 14.20 10.42 -13.00
N TRP A 308 13.70 10.70 -14.19
CA TRP A 308 13.69 9.78 -15.33
C TRP A 308 15.09 9.49 -15.87
N SER A 309 15.97 10.49 -15.90
CA SER A 309 17.35 10.35 -16.34
C SER A 309 18.17 9.37 -15.48
N ALA A 310 17.80 9.17 -14.22
CA ALA A 310 18.44 8.19 -13.37
C ALA A 310 18.30 6.77 -13.95
N GLY A 311 17.10 6.40 -14.44
CA GLY A 311 16.83 5.12 -15.10
C GLY A 311 17.54 4.94 -16.43
N CYS A 312 17.96 6.04 -17.08
CA CYS A 312 18.59 6.02 -18.41
C CYS A 312 20.12 6.02 -18.37
N ASN A 313 20.76 5.91 -17.22
CA ASN A 313 22.21 5.90 -17.09
C ASN A 313 22.81 4.54 -17.47
N VAL A 314 23.76 4.54 -18.44
CA VAL A 314 24.39 3.33 -19.01
C VAL A 314 25.12 2.49 -17.97
N ASN A 315 25.70 3.12 -16.96
CA ASN A 315 26.54 2.43 -15.96
C ASN A 315 25.75 1.48 -15.06
N ASN A 316 24.43 1.59 -15.03
CA ASN A 316 23.57 0.83 -14.16
C ASN A 316 22.86 -0.35 -14.83
N ILE A 317 23.04 -0.55 -16.16
CA ILE A 317 22.35 -1.60 -16.92
C ILE A 317 22.66 -3.03 -16.42
N ILE A 318 23.85 -3.25 -15.87
CA ILE A 318 24.27 -4.57 -15.34
C ILE A 318 23.45 -5.00 -14.12
N TYR A 319 22.93 -4.04 -13.37
CA TYR A 319 22.15 -4.28 -12.16
C TYR A 319 20.65 -4.41 -12.42
N LEU A 320 20.17 -4.08 -13.60
CA LEU A 320 18.76 -4.18 -13.95
C LEU A 320 18.33 -5.64 -14.10
N SER A 321 17.07 -5.93 -13.75
CA SER A 321 16.42 -7.18 -14.09
C SER A 321 16.42 -7.40 -15.60
N VAL A 322 16.22 -8.63 -16.08
CA VAL A 322 16.13 -8.94 -17.52
C VAL A 322 15.12 -8.02 -18.20
N LYS A 323 13.95 -7.84 -17.57
CA LYS A 323 12.90 -6.94 -18.08
C LYS A 323 13.36 -5.48 -18.08
N GLY A 324 14.04 -5.03 -17.03
CA GLY A 324 14.64 -3.69 -16.97
C GLY A 324 15.68 -3.44 -18.04
N LYS A 325 16.52 -4.42 -18.35
CA LYS A 325 17.52 -4.33 -19.46
C LYS A 325 16.84 -4.17 -20.82
N VAL A 326 15.78 -4.93 -21.07
CA VAL A 326 15.00 -4.81 -22.32
C VAL A 326 14.35 -3.42 -22.41
N LEU A 327 13.71 -2.95 -21.35
CA LEU A 327 13.12 -1.62 -21.31
C LEU A 327 14.16 -0.53 -21.50
N TYR A 328 15.32 -0.64 -20.82
CA TYR A 328 16.43 0.30 -20.99
C TYR A 328 16.88 0.42 -22.45
N ILE A 329 17.05 -0.72 -23.15
CA ILE A 329 17.45 -0.73 -24.56
C ILE A 329 16.38 -0.06 -25.44
N LEU A 330 15.10 -0.31 -25.16
CA LEU A 330 13.99 0.28 -25.93
C LEU A 330 13.89 1.80 -25.74
N PHE A 331 14.22 2.31 -24.56
CA PHE A 331 14.07 3.73 -24.23
C PHE A 331 15.35 4.56 -24.41
N LYS A 332 16.50 3.92 -24.60
CA LYS A 332 17.77 4.63 -24.82
C LYS A 332 17.91 5.19 -26.24
N LYS A 333 17.20 4.62 -27.22
CA LYS A 333 17.20 5.08 -28.62
C LYS A 333 16.25 6.25 -28.83
#